data_5297ba1347e23ae6284231a88c29e7f5
#
_entry.id   5297ba1347e23ae6284231a88c29e7f5
#
_cell.length_a   1.000
_cell.length_b   1.000
_cell.length_c   1.000
_cell.angle_alpha   90.00
_cell.angle_beta   90.00
_cell.angle_gamma   90.00
#
_symmetry.space_group_name_H-M   'P 1'
#
loop_
_entity.id
_entity.type
_entity.pdbx_description
1 polymer ?
#
loop_
_entity_poly.entity_id
_entity_poly.type
_entity_poly.pdbx_seq_one_letter_code
_entity_poly.pdbx_strand_id
1 'polypeptide(L)'
;MLKTQHKVYFKDSAKMGAVKTGSVDLVVTSPPYPMIEMWDDMFSRQSPLIEAALIKGDGSKTFELMHAILDPIWTEVYRVLKLGGFACINIGDATRTINGNFRLYPNHMRILQKALELGFSALPCILWRKQTNAPNKFMGSGMLPAGAYVTLEHEYILIFRKGPKREFKKNNAKKIRRESAIFWDERNRWYSDVWLDVKGTSQALGDKDTRLRSAAYPFELAYRLINMYSAKSDVVLDPFLGTGTTTAAAMASGRNSIGYEIDPALEIVIDRLKDVIVASSKQFIRERLARHVEFVVQRLKTKGRFKYLNQHYGFPVMTAQEKELLLNDPIKITQPETGLFEIKHAVKPQKEFCKNWPAELTKI
;
A
#
# COMPACT_ATOMS: atom_id res chain seq x y z
N MET A 1 12.75 1.48 23.15
CA MET A 1 13.34 1.33 21.81
C MET A 1 12.27 0.69 20.93
N LEU A 2 11.95 1.28 19.79
CA LEU A 2 11.00 0.70 18.83
C LEU A 2 11.69 -0.44 18.08
N LYS A 3 11.11 -1.64 18.17
CA LYS A 3 11.52 -2.81 17.39
C LYS A 3 10.34 -3.31 16.60
N THR A 4 10.56 -3.74 15.38
CA THR A 4 9.54 -4.34 14.52
C THR A 4 10.01 -5.68 13.97
N GLN A 5 9.03 -6.59 13.76
CA GLN A 5 9.24 -7.90 13.15
C GLN A 5 8.46 -8.01 11.85
N HIS A 6 9.07 -8.65 10.87
CA HIS A 6 8.52 -8.81 9.53
C HIS A 6 8.66 -10.27 9.12
N LYS A 7 7.52 -10.92 8.93
CA LYS A 7 7.49 -12.34 8.66
C LYS A 7 6.92 -12.61 7.27
N VAL A 8 7.62 -13.42 6.49
CA VAL A 8 7.21 -13.82 5.15
C VAL A 8 6.94 -15.34 5.15
N TYR A 9 5.80 -15.71 4.61
CA TYR A 9 5.41 -17.11 4.40
C TYR A 9 5.35 -17.39 2.90
N PHE A 10 6.19 -18.29 2.41
CA PHE A 10 6.14 -18.79 1.04
C PHE A 10 5.06 -19.88 0.94
N LYS A 11 3.81 -19.45 0.95
CA LYS A 11 2.60 -20.31 1.00
C LYS A 11 1.42 -19.61 0.36
N ASP A 12 0.42 -20.42 -0.01
CA ASP A 12 -0.87 -19.92 -0.45
C ASP A 12 -1.61 -19.17 0.69
N SER A 13 -2.00 -17.94 0.42
CA SER A 13 -2.74 -17.08 1.36
C SER A 13 -4.23 -17.43 1.50
N ALA A 14 -4.76 -18.34 0.69
CA ALA A 14 -6.10 -18.88 0.89
C ALA A 14 -6.25 -19.63 2.24
N LYS A 15 -5.13 -19.95 2.90
CA LYS A 15 -5.08 -20.62 4.22
C LYS A 15 -4.03 -19.98 5.12
N MET A 16 -4.37 -18.85 5.76
CA MET A 16 -3.46 -18.15 6.68
C MET A 16 -3.50 -18.70 8.11
N GLY A 17 -3.43 -20.02 8.30
CA GLY A 17 -3.53 -20.67 9.61
C GLY A 17 -2.46 -20.23 10.62
N ALA A 18 -1.31 -19.73 10.17
CA ALA A 18 -0.26 -19.16 11.03
C ALA A 18 -0.61 -17.78 11.60
N VAL A 19 -1.62 -17.09 11.06
CA VAL A 19 -2.06 -15.76 11.50
C VAL A 19 -3.33 -15.89 12.32
N LYS A 20 -3.26 -15.45 13.59
CA LYS A 20 -4.39 -15.52 14.52
C LYS A 20 -5.56 -14.64 14.06
N THR A 21 -6.78 -15.11 14.29
CA THR A 21 -7.99 -14.30 14.08
C THR A 21 -7.92 -12.99 14.86
N GLY A 22 -8.26 -11.89 14.20
CA GLY A 22 -8.28 -10.57 14.84
C GLY A 22 -6.91 -10.09 15.34
N SER A 23 -5.80 -10.44 14.66
CA SER A 23 -4.44 -10.03 15.05
C SER A 23 -3.80 -8.97 14.16
N VAL A 24 -4.35 -8.72 12.98
CA VAL A 24 -3.86 -7.76 11.99
C VAL A 24 -4.58 -6.43 12.11
N ASP A 25 -3.85 -5.32 12.04
CA ASP A 25 -4.42 -3.97 12.14
C ASP A 25 -4.77 -3.37 10.77
N LEU A 26 -3.99 -3.71 9.74
CA LEU A 26 -4.12 -3.16 8.39
C LEU A 26 -3.73 -4.21 7.35
N VAL A 27 -4.48 -4.26 6.25
CA VAL A 27 -4.08 -4.96 5.02
C VAL A 27 -3.78 -3.92 3.95
N VAL A 28 -2.63 -4.02 3.30
CA VAL A 28 -2.26 -3.25 2.11
C VAL A 28 -1.75 -4.21 1.07
N THR A 29 -2.44 -4.32 -0.07
CA THR A 29 -2.17 -5.37 -1.04
C THR A 29 -2.62 -5.01 -2.45
N SER A 30 -2.10 -5.74 -3.43
CA SER A 30 -2.55 -5.75 -4.82
C SER A 30 -2.56 -7.21 -5.30
N PRO A 31 -3.72 -7.83 -5.51
CA PRO A 31 -3.82 -9.18 -6.00
C PRO A 31 -3.38 -9.29 -7.47
N PRO A 32 -3.16 -10.48 -8.02
CA PRO A 32 -3.12 -10.67 -9.46
C PRO A 32 -4.47 -10.25 -10.06
N TYR A 33 -4.43 -9.45 -11.15
CA TYR A 33 -5.65 -8.87 -11.73
C TYR A 33 -6.32 -9.85 -12.68
N PRO A 34 -7.53 -10.37 -12.36
CA PRO A 34 -8.29 -11.21 -13.27
C PRO A 34 -8.45 -10.57 -14.64
N MET A 35 -8.37 -11.39 -15.70
CA MET A 35 -8.48 -11.01 -17.12
C MET A 35 -7.32 -10.17 -17.68
N ILE A 36 -6.28 -9.86 -16.92
CA ILE A 36 -5.01 -9.37 -17.44
C ILE A 36 -4.17 -10.58 -17.88
N GLU A 37 -3.84 -10.66 -19.17
CA GLU A 37 -3.23 -11.83 -19.83
C GLU A 37 -1.99 -12.39 -19.12
N MET A 38 -1.17 -11.52 -18.53
CA MET A 38 0.03 -11.95 -17.80
C MET A 38 -0.25 -12.89 -16.63
N TRP A 39 -1.49 -12.94 -16.13
CA TRP A 39 -1.92 -13.79 -15.00
C TRP A 39 -2.65 -15.07 -15.43
N ASP A 40 -2.92 -15.25 -16.72
CA ASP A 40 -3.70 -16.40 -17.22
C ASP A 40 -3.08 -17.73 -16.80
N ASP A 41 -1.77 -17.91 -16.99
CA ASP A 41 -1.05 -19.14 -16.61
C ASP A 41 -1.14 -19.42 -15.11
N MET A 42 -1.00 -18.39 -14.30
CA MET A 42 -1.05 -18.52 -12.83
C MET A 42 -2.46 -18.97 -12.38
N PHE A 43 -3.52 -18.37 -12.94
CA PHE A 43 -4.89 -18.77 -12.64
C PHE A 43 -5.24 -20.15 -13.22
N SER A 44 -4.80 -20.47 -14.45
CA SER A 44 -5.07 -21.74 -15.09
C SER A 44 -4.42 -22.92 -14.36
N ARG A 45 -3.22 -22.74 -13.83
CA ARG A 45 -2.56 -23.76 -12.97
C ARG A 45 -3.34 -24.06 -11.69
N GLN A 46 -4.10 -23.12 -11.16
CA GLN A 46 -4.91 -23.32 -9.96
C GLN A 46 -6.27 -23.97 -10.27
N SER A 47 -6.81 -23.79 -11.51
CA SER A 47 -8.07 -24.41 -11.91
C SER A 47 -8.09 -24.66 -13.43
N PRO A 48 -8.12 -25.93 -13.87
CA PRO A 48 -8.27 -26.28 -15.30
C PRO A 48 -9.56 -25.75 -15.94
N LEU A 49 -10.57 -25.41 -15.14
CA LEU A 49 -11.81 -24.80 -15.64
C LEU A 49 -11.58 -23.40 -16.21
N ILE A 50 -10.56 -22.68 -15.73
CA ILE A 50 -10.19 -21.35 -16.21
C ILE A 50 -9.60 -21.46 -17.61
N GLU A 51 -8.66 -22.38 -17.82
CA GLU A 51 -8.06 -22.65 -19.12
C GLU A 51 -9.13 -23.06 -20.14
N ALA A 52 -10.02 -24.00 -19.76
CA ALA A 52 -11.11 -24.45 -20.60
C ALA A 52 -12.08 -23.31 -20.99
N ALA A 53 -12.36 -22.37 -20.06
CA ALA A 53 -13.21 -21.22 -20.33
C ALA A 53 -12.51 -20.19 -21.24
N LEU A 54 -11.20 -19.98 -21.08
CA LEU A 54 -10.38 -19.13 -21.96
C LEU A 54 -10.35 -19.69 -23.41
N ILE A 55 -10.09 -20.99 -23.56
CA ILE A 55 -10.07 -21.67 -24.88
C ILE A 55 -11.44 -21.54 -25.54
N LYS A 56 -12.52 -21.69 -24.78
CA LYS A 56 -13.89 -21.58 -25.27
C LYS A 56 -14.31 -20.15 -25.63
N GLY A 57 -13.52 -19.18 -25.20
CA GLY A 57 -13.81 -17.75 -25.36
C GLY A 57 -14.96 -17.24 -24.50
N ASP A 58 -15.23 -17.89 -23.35
CA ASP A 58 -16.24 -17.46 -22.40
C ASP A 58 -15.61 -16.52 -21.33
N GLY A 59 -15.43 -15.28 -21.73
CA GLY A 59 -14.80 -14.29 -20.87
C GLY A 59 -15.56 -13.99 -19.57
N SER A 60 -16.90 -14.10 -19.56
CA SER A 60 -17.70 -13.90 -18.33
C SER A 60 -17.43 -15.00 -17.33
N LYS A 61 -17.45 -16.24 -17.78
CA LYS A 61 -17.16 -17.41 -16.94
C LYS A 61 -15.71 -17.39 -16.46
N THR A 62 -14.76 -17.05 -17.33
CA THR A 62 -13.34 -16.91 -16.96
C THR A 62 -13.17 -15.90 -15.85
N PHE A 63 -13.77 -14.72 -15.96
CA PHE A 63 -13.72 -13.66 -14.97
C PHE A 63 -14.20 -14.13 -13.59
N GLU A 64 -15.36 -14.77 -13.50
CA GLU A 64 -15.89 -15.29 -12.25
C GLU A 64 -15.05 -16.43 -11.67
N LEU A 65 -14.52 -17.33 -12.49
CA LEU A 65 -13.65 -18.41 -12.05
C LEU A 65 -12.32 -17.88 -11.47
N MET A 66 -11.72 -16.86 -12.10
CA MET A 66 -10.50 -16.22 -11.57
C MET A 66 -10.78 -15.54 -10.23
N HIS A 67 -11.91 -14.83 -10.07
CA HIS A 67 -12.30 -14.25 -8.80
C HIS A 67 -12.62 -15.29 -7.74
N ALA A 68 -13.18 -16.45 -8.11
CA ALA A 68 -13.43 -17.55 -7.19
C ALA A 68 -12.15 -18.10 -6.55
N ILE A 69 -11.00 -18.02 -7.24
CA ILE A 69 -9.68 -18.34 -6.66
C ILE A 69 -9.29 -17.31 -5.58
N LEU A 70 -9.64 -16.04 -5.74
CA LEU A 70 -9.32 -14.97 -4.79
C LEU A 70 -10.27 -14.91 -3.57
N ASP A 71 -11.49 -15.38 -3.71
CA ASP A 71 -12.54 -15.28 -2.67
C ASP A 71 -12.17 -15.90 -1.31
N PRO A 72 -11.50 -17.08 -1.24
CA PRO A 72 -10.99 -17.61 0.03
C PRO A 72 -9.99 -16.69 0.71
N ILE A 73 -9.16 -15.99 -0.06
CA ILE A 73 -8.15 -15.06 0.46
C ILE A 73 -8.84 -13.86 1.13
N TRP A 74 -9.90 -13.32 0.51
CA TRP A 74 -10.68 -12.23 1.12
C TRP A 74 -11.39 -12.67 2.41
N THR A 75 -11.81 -13.92 2.48
CA THR A 75 -12.38 -14.53 3.71
C THR A 75 -11.33 -14.57 4.82
N GLU A 76 -10.12 -15.02 4.51
CA GLU A 76 -9.00 -15.02 5.45
C GLU A 76 -8.59 -13.60 5.87
N VAL A 77 -8.53 -12.65 4.93
CA VAL A 77 -8.30 -11.22 5.23
C VAL A 77 -9.33 -10.70 6.23
N TYR A 78 -10.60 -11.00 6.03
CA TYR A 78 -11.65 -10.61 6.99
C TYR A 78 -11.43 -11.27 8.35
N ARG A 79 -11.13 -12.56 8.38
CA ARG A 79 -10.89 -13.32 9.63
C ARG A 79 -9.76 -12.71 10.46
N VAL A 80 -8.60 -12.46 9.83
CA VAL A 80 -7.39 -12.01 10.55
C VAL A 80 -7.40 -10.56 10.97
N LEU A 81 -8.20 -9.69 10.30
CA LEU A 81 -8.33 -8.30 10.68
C LEU A 81 -9.01 -8.12 12.03
N LYS A 82 -8.47 -7.20 12.84
CA LYS A 82 -9.11 -6.72 14.08
C LYS A 82 -10.37 -5.93 13.79
N LEU A 83 -11.26 -5.82 14.76
CA LEU A 83 -12.32 -4.83 14.72
C LEU A 83 -11.72 -3.41 14.69
N GLY A 84 -12.18 -2.58 13.76
CA GLY A 84 -11.64 -1.27 13.48
C GLY A 84 -10.39 -1.28 12.59
N GLY A 85 -9.93 -2.45 12.15
CA GLY A 85 -8.86 -2.61 11.15
C GLY A 85 -9.32 -2.28 9.75
N PHE A 86 -8.36 -1.92 8.89
CA PHE A 86 -8.62 -1.52 7.50
C PHE A 86 -8.03 -2.51 6.51
N ALA A 87 -8.65 -2.63 5.34
CA ALA A 87 -8.07 -3.26 4.17
C ALA A 87 -8.03 -2.25 3.01
N CYS A 88 -6.83 -2.02 2.47
CA CYS A 88 -6.59 -1.18 1.31
C CYS A 88 -6.14 -2.09 0.17
N ILE A 89 -6.97 -2.26 -0.85
CA ILE A 89 -6.74 -3.17 -1.98
C ILE A 89 -6.56 -2.35 -3.23
N ASN A 90 -5.34 -2.34 -3.79
CA ASN A 90 -5.08 -1.75 -5.09
C ASN A 90 -5.46 -2.73 -6.19
N ILE A 91 -6.30 -2.31 -7.14
CA ILE A 91 -6.80 -3.15 -8.21
C ILE A 91 -7.08 -2.35 -9.47
N GLY A 92 -6.61 -2.83 -10.61
CA GLY A 92 -6.99 -2.32 -11.92
C GLY A 92 -8.08 -3.16 -12.56
N ASP A 93 -8.98 -2.50 -13.28
CA ASP A 93 -9.89 -3.19 -14.18
C ASP A 93 -9.14 -3.68 -15.42
N ALA A 94 -9.65 -4.72 -16.06
CA ALA A 94 -9.07 -5.26 -17.27
C ALA A 94 -9.93 -4.93 -18.48
N THR A 95 -9.30 -4.57 -19.59
CA THR A 95 -9.92 -4.57 -20.91
C THR A 95 -9.34 -5.71 -21.73
N ARG A 96 -10.19 -6.50 -22.34
CA ARG A 96 -9.75 -7.66 -23.15
C ARG A 96 -10.71 -7.93 -24.30
N THR A 97 -10.15 -8.30 -25.45
CA THR A 97 -10.91 -8.81 -26.57
C THR A 97 -10.93 -10.34 -26.52
N ILE A 98 -12.11 -10.92 -26.44
CA ILE A 98 -12.31 -12.38 -26.51
C ILE A 98 -13.33 -12.66 -27.58
N ASN A 99 -13.00 -13.54 -28.54
CA ASN A 99 -13.85 -13.87 -29.71
C ASN A 99 -14.32 -12.61 -30.45
N GLY A 100 -13.42 -11.64 -30.67
CA GLY A 100 -13.74 -10.40 -31.40
C GLY A 100 -14.56 -9.39 -30.57
N ASN A 101 -14.97 -9.72 -29.35
CA ASN A 101 -15.76 -8.82 -28.51
C ASN A 101 -14.84 -8.15 -27.48
N PHE A 102 -14.61 -6.84 -27.66
CA PHE A 102 -13.87 -6.01 -26.70
C PHE A 102 -14.79 -5.58 -25.56
N ARG A 103 -14.36 -5.76 -24.31
CA ARG A 103 -15.11 -5.28 -23.15
C ARG A 103 -14.25 -5.05 -21.93
N LEU A 104 -14.82 -4.33 -20.96
CA LEU A 104 -14.30 -4.12 -19.63
C LEU A 104 -14.68 -5.31 -18.72
N TYR A 105 -13.73 -5.72 -17.88
CA TYR A 105 -13.91 -6.64 -16.76
C TYR A 105 -13.66 -5.87 -15.46
N PRO A 106 -14.74 -5.51 -14.72
CA PRO A 106 -14.64 -4.57 -13.60
C PRO A 106 -14.21 -5.28 -12.31
N ASN A 107 -12.92 -5.53 -12.18
CA ASN A 107 -12.33 -6.21 -11.02
C ASN A 107 -12.66 -5.50 -9.70
N HIS A 108 -12.61 -4.15 -9.70
CA HIS A 108 -12.91 -3.36 -8.50
C HIS A 108 -14.33 -3.62 -7.98
N MET A 109 -15.32 -3.71 -8.86
CA MET A 109 -16.71 -3.97 -8.48
C MET A 109 -16.88 -5.38 -7.89
N ARG A 110 -16.25 -6.39 -8.50
CA ARG A 110 -16.36 -7.78 -8.05
C ARG A 110 -15.71 -7.98 -6.67
N ILE A 111 -14.56 -7.33 -6.41
CA ILE A 111 -13.92 -7.34 -5.08
C ILE A 111 -14.77 -6.56 -4.06
N LEU A 112 -15.32 -5.40 -4.45
CA LEU A 112 -16.22 -4.62 -3.59
C LEU A 112 -17.43 -5.44 -3.16
N GLN A 113 -18.09 -6.11 -4.11
CA GLN A 113 -19.23 -6.99 -3.82
C GLN A 113 -18.85 -8.06 -2.78
N LYS A 114 -17.74 -8.78 -3.02
CA LYS A 114 -17.28 -9.83 -2.11
C LYS A 114 -16.94 -9.29 -0.71
N ALA A 115 -16.32 -8.13 -0.63
CA ALA A 115 -16.00 -7.50 0.65
C ALA A 115 -17.28 -7.13 1.44
N LEU A 116 -18.32 -6.62 0.77
CA LEU A 116 -19.60 -6.32 1.41
C LEU A 116 -20.32 -7.59 1.89
N GLU A 117 -20.31 -8.68 1.12
CA GLU A 117 -20.84 -9.99 1.51
C GLU A 117 -20.16 -10.54 2.77
N LEU A 118 -18.84 -10.29 2.94
CA LEU A 118 -18.09 -10.68 4.12
C LEU A 118 -18.36 -9.80 5.35
N GLY A 119 -19.06 -8.67 5.19
CA GLY A 119 -19.42 -7.76 6.27
C GLY A 119 -18.46 -6.59 6.48
N PHE A 120 -17.62 -6.28 5.51
CA PHE A 120 -16.86 -5.03 5.51
C PHE A 120 -17.77 -3.80 5.30
N SER A 121 -17.38 -2.68 5.90
CA SER A 121 -17.90 -1.37 5.51
C SER A 121 -17.00 -0.78 4.43
N ALA A 122 -17.53 -0.50 3.25
CA ALA A 122 -16.80 0.24 2.22
C ALA A 122 -16.68 1.71 2.61
N LEU A 123 -15.52 2.31 2.34
CA LEU A 123 -15.23 3.72 2.51
C LEU A 123 -14.91 4.33 1.14
N PRO A 124 -14.85 5.68 1.00
CA PRO A 124 -14.45 6.30 -0.24
C PRO A 124 -13.11 5.73 -0.74
N CYS A 125 -13.09 5.26 -1.98
CA CYS A 125 -11.89 4.74 -2.63
C CYS A 125 -11.00 5.88 -3.12
N ILE A 126 -9.76 5.55 -3.50
CA ILE A 126 -8.84 6.47 -4.15
C ILE A 126 -8.65 6.01 -5.59
N LEU A 127 -8.77 6.93 -6.54
CA LEU A 127 -8.38 6.73 -7.93
C LEU A 127 -6.90 7.09 -8.06
N TRP A 128 -6.06 6.10 -8.26
CA TRP A 128 -4.64 6.33 -8.52
C TRP A 128 -4.42 6.39 -10.03
N ARG A 129 -4.15 7.58 -10.56
CA ARG A 129 -3.81 7.76 -11.97
C ARG A 129 -2.40 7.23 -12.24
N LYS A 130 -2.36 6.11 -12.95
CA LYS A 130 -1.13 5.47 -13.39
C LYS A 130 -0.86 5.87 -14.83
N GLN A 131 0.20 6.66 -15.05
CA GLN A 131 0.61 6.98 -16.40
C GLN A 131 0.99 5.71 -17.15
N THR A 132 0.37 5.46 -18.29
CA THR A 132 0.68 4.33 -19.18
C THR A 132 1.62 4.78 -20.30
N ASN A 133 2.58 3.91 -20.65
CA ASN A 133 3.51 4.15 -21.76
C ASN A 133 2.85 4.00 -23.15
N ALA A 134 1.62 3.46 -23.21
CA ALA A 134 0.89 3.23 -24.44
C ALA A 134 -0.59 3.63 -24.30
N PRO A 135 -0.90 4.92 -24.08
CA PRO A 135 -2.27 5.39 -23.82
C PRO A 135 -3.24 5.10 -24.95
N ASN A 136 -2.75 4.94 -26.17
CA ASN A 136 -3.57 4.75 -27.37
C ASN A 136 -3.82 3.28 -27.74
N LYS A 137 -3.31 2.33 -26.99
CA LYS A 137 -3.34 0.89 -27.35
C LYS A 137 -4.76 0.33 -27.53
N PHE A 138 -5.77 0.93 -26.92
CA PHE A 138 -7.15 0.42 -26.88
C PHE A 138 -8.19 1.41 -27.41
N MET A 139 -7.82 2.30 -28.32
CA MET A 139 -8.72 3.35 -28.84
C MET A 139 -9.79 2.88 -29.82
N GLY A 140 -9.88 1.60 -30.12
CA GLY A 140 -10.84 1.06 -31.10
C GLY A 140 -10.61 1.69 -32.50
N SER A 141 -11.68 2.26 -33.08
CA SER A 141 -11.60 2.97 -34.37
C SER A 141 -10.90 4.35 -34.29
N GLY A 142 -10.31 4.69 -33.17
CA GLY A 142 -9.59 5.94 -32.98
C GLY A 142 -10.49 7.17 -33.03
N MET A 143 -10.27 8.05 -34.00
CA MET A 143 -11.02 9.32 -34.15
C MET A 143 -12.34 9.19 -34.88
N LEU A 144 -12.65 8.01 -35.39
CA LEU A 144 -13.90 7.80 -36.11
C LEU A 144 -15.04 7.43 -35.14
N PRO A 145 -16.09 8.25 -35.03
CA PRO A 145 -17.27 7.83 -34.28
C PRO A 145 -18.01 6.74 -35.09
N ALA A 146 -18.64 5.80 -34.44
CA ALA A 146 -18.93 5.47 -33.06
C ALA A 146 -18.16 4.21 -32.62
N GLY A 147 -16.83 4.23 -32.56
CA GLY A 147 -16.04 3.03 -32.28
C GLY A 147 -14.82 3.24 -31.37
N ALA A 148 -14.59 4.46 -30.90
CA ALA A 148 -13.50 4.75 -29.99
C ALA A 148 -13.84 4.38 -28.54
N TYR A 149 -12.85 3.89 -27.80
CA TYR A 149 -12.96 3.51 -26.40
C TYR A 149 -12.13 4.43 -25.51
N VAL A 150 -12.60 4.63 -24.28
CA VAL A 150 -11.85 5.37 -23.25
C VAL A 150 -10.65 4.53 -22.79
N THR A 151 -9.47 5.15 -22.72
CA THR A 151 -8.27 4.49 -22.19
C THR A 151 -8.31 4.44 -20.66
N LEU A 152 -8.01 3.28 -20.08
CA LEU A 152 -7.88 3.14 -18.63
C LEU A 152 -6.53 3.71 -18.17
N GLU A 153 -6.57 4.83 -17.46
CA GLU A 153 -5.39 5.52 -16.93
C GLU A 153 -5.28 5.45 -15.40
N HIS A 154 -6.14 4.71 -14.74
CA HIS A 154 -6.17 4.64 -13.29
C HIS A 154 -6.35 3.21 -12.79
N GLU A 155 -5.95 3.01 -11.53
CA GLU A 155 -6.30 1.87 -10.71
C GLU A 155 -7.12 2.36 -9.51
N TYR A 156 -7.89 1.47 -8.91
CA TYR A 156 -8.69 1.75 -7.71
C TYR A 156 -7.93 1.29 -6.48
N ILE A 157 -7.85 2.14 -5.45
CA ILE A 157 -7.46 1.70 -4.11
C ILE A 157 -8.76 1.61 -3.31
N LEU A 158 -9.30 0.40 -3.21
CA LEU A 158 -10.51 0.11 -2.44
C LEU A 158 -10.16 0.14 -0.96
N ILE A 159 -10.96 0.86 -0.17
CA ILE A 159 -10.74 1.02 1.26
C ILE A 159 -11.92 0.44 2.03
N PHE A 160 -11.65 -0.54 2.85
CA PHE A 160 -12.63 -1.24 3.68
C PHE A 160 -12.27 -1.13 5.15
N ARG A 161 -13.28 -1.17 6.01
CA ARG A 161 -13.11 -1.26 7.46
C ARG A 161 -13.93 -2.43 8.01
N LYS A 162 -13.32 -3.19 8.91
CA LYS A 162 -14.01 -4.25 9.64
C LYS A 162 -14.66 -3.69 10.91
N GLY A 163 -15.98 -3.68 10.97
CA GLY A 163 -16.74 -3.26 12.15
C GLY A 163 -16.57 -1.77 12.54
N PRO A 164 -16.72 -1.42 13.83
CA PRO A 164 -16.72 -0.05 14.31
C PRO A 164 -15.31 0.58 14.27
N LYS A 165 -15.24 1.90 14.44
CA LYS A 165 -13.99 2.65 14.51
C LYS A 165 -13.13 2.19 15.69
N ARG A 166 -11.81 2.01 15.46
CA ARG A 166 -10.81 1.69 16.49
C ARG A 166 -10.71 2.81 17.51
N GLU A 167 -10.65 2.42 18.79
CA GLU A 167 -10.46 3.33 19.92
C GLU A 167 -9.07 3.17 20.53
N PHE A 168 -8.49 4.28 20.99
CA PHE A 168 -7.20 4.33 21.68
C PHE A 168 -7.42 4.77 23.14
N LYS A 169 -7.79 3.82 24.02
CA LYS A 169 -8.18 4.12 25.42
C LYS A 169 -6.96 4.32 26.33
N LYS A 170 -5.95 3.45 26.21
CA LYS A 170 -4.76 3.46 27.08
C LYS A 170 -3.82 4.63 26.75
N ASN A 171 -3.19 5.24 27.76
CA ASN A 171 -2.29 6.38 27.58
C ASN A 171 -1.13 6.07 26.60
N ASN A 172 -0.52 4.89 26.70
CA ASN A 172 0.52 4.47 25.76
C ASN A 172 0.00 4.38 24.32
N ALA A 173 -1.20 3.82 24.12
CA ALA A 173 -1.81 3.74 22.78
C ALA A 173 -2.11 5.15 22.22
N LYS A 174 -2.59 6.08 23.07
CA LYS A 174 -2.79 7.50 22.70
C LYS A 174 -1.46 8.15 22.29
N LYS A 175 -0.38 7.91 23.05
CA LYS A 175 0.97 8.42 22.75
C LYS A 175 1.46 7.88 21.40
N ILE A 176 1.43 6.55 21.19
CA ILE A 176 1.83 5.92 19.94
C ILE A 176 1.03 6.49 18.75
N ARG A 177 -0.27 6.71 18.93
CA ARG A 177 -1.13 7.32 17.90
C ARG A 177 -0.68 8.74 17.57
N ARG A 178 -0.34 9.58 18.57
CA ARG A 178 0.13 10.97 18.37
C ARG A 178 1.50 10.99 17.69
N GLU A 179 2.42 10.11 18.08
CA GLU A 179 3.72 9.96 17.42
C GLU A 179 3.59 9.43 15.96
N SER A 180 2.49 8.77 15.64
CA SER A 180 2.17 8.24 14.29
C SER A 180 1.40 9.24 13.44
N ALA A 181 1.23 10.48 13.87
CA ALA A 181 0.55 11.50 13.08
C ALA A 181 1.26 11.73 11.74
N ILE A 182 0.56 12.32 10.80
CA ILE A 182 1.08 12.80 9.52
C ILE A 182 1.05 14.32 9.50
N PHE A 183 1.87 14.94 8.66
CA PHE A 183 1.87 16.38 8.52
C PHE A 183 0.58 16.87 7.84
N TRP A 184 0.15 18.08 8.16
CA TRP A 184 -1.07 18.67 7.59
C TRP A 184 -1.03 18.78 6.07
N ASP A 185 0.12 19.14 5.51
CA ASP A 185 0.31 19.21 4.06
C ASP A 185 0.24 17.84 3.39
N GLU A 186 0.76 16.79 4.05
CA GLU A 186 0.62 15.41 3.60
C GLU A 186 -0.83 14.94 3.67
N ARG A 187 -1.52 15.26 4.78
CA ARG A 187 -2.95 14.91 4.93
C ARG A 187 -3.78 15.46 3.76
N ASN A 188 -3.53 16.67 3.32
CA ASN A 188 -4.28 17.29 2.23
C ASN A 188 -4.03 16.65 0.86
N ARG A 189 -2.86 16.04 0.66
CA ARG A 189 -2.49 15.29 -0.54
C ARG A 189 -2.91 13.82 -0.46
N TRP A 190 -2.63 13.17 0.68
CA TRP A 190 -2.82 11.73 0.82
C TRP A 190 -4.28 11.32 0.98
N TYR A 191 -5.12 12.18 1.56
CA TYR A 191 -6.56 11.93 1.71
C TYR A 191 -7.40 12.54 0.57
N SER A 192 -6.77 12.90 -0.54
CA SER A 192 -7.49 13.13 -1.80
C SER A 192 -7.98 11.79 -2.34
N ASP A 193 -9.17 11.78 -2.89
CA ASP A 193 -9.74 10.64 -3.60
C ASP A 193 -9.15 10.44 -5.01
N VAL A 194 -8.27 11.33 -5.46
CA VAL A 194 -7.51 11.21 -6.72
C VAL A 194 -6.04 11.44 -6.45
N TRP A 195 -5.20 10.45 -6.75
CA TRP A 195 -3.75 10.55 -6.67
C TRP A 195 -3.13 10.70 -8.06
N LEU A 196 -2.55 11.87 -8.31
CA LEU A 196 -1.84 12.21 -9.55
C LEU A 196 -0.32 12.27 -9.36
N ASP A 197 0.13 12.34 -8.10
CA ASP A 197 1.51 12.62 -7.72
C ASP A 197 2.33 11.35 -7.38
N VAL A 198 1.69 10.19 -7.29
CA VAL A 198 2.38 8.91 -7.10
C VAL A 198 2.74 8.34 -8.47
N LYS A 199 4.02 8.46 -8.82
CA LYS A 199 4.51 7.92 -10.10
C LYS A 199 4.68 6.40 -10.01
N GLY A 200 4.27 5.68 -11.06
CA GLY A 200 4.62 4.28 -11.24
C GLY A 200 6.16 4.16 -11.32
N THR A 201 6.74 3.19 -10.63
CA THR A 201 8.18 2.90 -10.75
C THR A 201 8.41 1.89 -11.86
N SER A 202 9.33 2.20 -12.79
CA SER A 202 9.97 1.15 -13.57
C SER A 202 10.82 0.33 -12.61
N GLN A 203 10.48 -0.94 -12.42
CA GLN A 203 11.27 -1.80 -11.53
C GLN A 203 12.63 -2.05 -12.17
N ALA A 204 13.69 -1.62 -11.49
CA ALA A 204 15.07 -1.96 -11.82
C ALA A 204 15.39 -3.39 -11.37
N LEU A 205 14.58 -4.37 -11.82
CA LEU A 205 14.89 -5.77 -11.65
C LEU A 205 15.78 -6.19 -12.82
N GLY A 206 16.96 -6.75 -12.50
CA GLY A 206 18.00 -7.09 -13.49
C GLY A 206 17.60 -8.20 -14.47
N ASP A 207 16.51 -8.93 -14.20
CA ASP A 207 16.03 -10.04 -14.99
C ASP A 207 14.66 -9.72 -15.63
N LYS A 208 14.53 -9.97 -16.96
CA LYS A 208 13.29 -9.77 -17.71
C LYS A 208 12.13 -10.64 -17.19
N ASP A 209 12.43 -11.86 -16.76
CA ASP A 209 11.40 -12.82 -16.30
C ASP A 209 10.82 -12.39 -14.94
N THR A 210 11.64 -11.82 -14.06
CA THR A 210 11.18 -11.27 -12.78
C THR A 210 10.36 -10.00 -12.98
N ARG A 211 10.66 -9.18 -14.00
CA ARG A 211 9.84 -8.01 -14.38
C ARG A 211 8.46 -8.38 -14.89
N LEU A 212 8.34 -9.47 -15.64
CA LEU A 212 7.07 -9.99 -16.16
C LEU A 212 6.20 -10.58 -15.05
N ARG A 213 6.81 -11.05 -13.95
CA ARG A 213 6.10 -11.71 -12.84
C ARG A 213 5.68 -10.78 -11.71
N SER A 214 6.16 -9.55 -11.65
CA SER A 214 5.87 -8.64 -10.54
C SER A 214 5.27 -7.33 -11.02
N ALA A 215 3.94 -7.23 -11.00
CA ALA A 215 3.20 -5.99 -11.15
C ALA A 215 3.18 -5.20 -9.81
N ALA A 216 4.35 -5.00 -9.17
CA ALA A 216 4.42 -4.33 -7.88
C ALA A 216 4.08 -2.83 -8.01
N TYR A 217 3.25 -2.35 -7.11
CA TYR A 217 2.98 -0.93 -6.97
C TYR A 217 4.15 -0.18 -6.31
N PRO A 218 4.23 1.17 -6.47
CA PRO A 218 5.33 1.95 -5.92
C PRO A 218 5.40 1.89 -4.38
N PHE A 219 6.61 1.92 -3.83
CA PHE A 219 6.85 2.02 -2.39
C PHE A 219 6.05 3.16 -1.74
N GLU A 220 5.99 4.33 -2.38
CA GLU A 220 5.26 5.49 -1.86
C GLU A 220 3.77 5.23 -1.69
N LEU A 221 3.13 4.45 -2.57
CA LEU A 221 1.73 4.07 -2.45
C LEU A 221 1.49 3.28 -1.15
N ALA A 222 2.27 2.21 -0.93
CA ALA A 222 2.18 1.40 0.28
C ALA A 222 2.50 2.22 1.53
N TYR A 223 3.55 3.05 1.48
CA TYR A 223 3.97 3.89 2.58
C TYR A 223 2.88 4.89 3.01
N ARG A 224 2.20 5.53 2.05
CA ARG A 224 1.07 6.43 2.33
C ARG A 224 -0.05 5.67 3.03
N LEU A 225 -0.53 4.58 2.45
CA LEU A 225 -1.63 3.80 3.01
C LEU A 225 -1.33 3.28 4.42
N ILE A 226 -0.11 2.79 4.66
CA ILE A 226 0.32 2.33 5.99
C ILE A 226 0.27 3.46 7.01
N ASN A 227 0.76 4.66 6.66
CA ASN A 227 0.73 5.80 7.59
C ASN A 227 -0.68 6.40 7.77
N MET A 228 -1.55 6.32 6.77
CA MET A 228 -2.94 6.79 6.83
C MET A 228 -3.82 5.91 7.73
N TYR A 229 -3.61 4.59 7.73
CA TYR A 229 -4.56 3.64 8.32
C TYR A 229 -3.99 2.78 9.46
N SER A 230 -2.74 3.00 9.88
CA SER A 230 -2.14 2.30 11.02
C SER A 230 -1.31 3.23 11.92
N ALA A 231 -1.04 2.78 13.14
CA ALA A 231 -0.10 3.41 14.05
C ALA A 231 1.20 2.59 14.14
N LYS A 232 2.27 3.17 14.69
CA LYS A 232 3.53 2.43 14.95
C LYS A 232 3.26 1.16 15.76
N SER A 233 4.04 0.14 15.49
CA SER A 233 3.92 -1.20 16.07
C SER A 233 2.67 -1.98 15.67
N ASP A 234 1.74 -1.42 14.91
CA ASP A 234 0.62 -2.17 14.32
C ASP A 234 1.14 -3.22 13.34
N VAL A 235 0.33 -4.24 13.09
CA VAL A 235 0.64 -5.34 12.17
C VAL A 235 -0.01 -5.07 10.82
N VAL A 236 0.81 -4.99 9.79
CA VAL A 236 0.39 -4.85 8.38
C VAL A 236 0.48 -6.21 7.70
N LEU A 237 -0.55 -6.61 6.98
CA LEU A 237 -0.58 -7.85 6.20
C LEU A 237 -0.64 -7.54 4.71
N ASP A 238 0.13 -8.29 3.93
CA ASP A 238 0.01 -8.39 2.48
C ASP A 238 -0.13 -9.87 2.07
N PRO A 239 -1.33 -10.33 1.66
CA PRO A 239 -1.56 -11.70 1.22
C PRO A 239 -1.03 -12.00 -0.20
N PHE A 240 -0.53 -10.98 -0.93
CA PHE A 240 0.04 -11.10 -2.28
C PHE A 240 1.35 -10.32 -2.34
N LEU A 241 2.33 -10.72 -1.51
CA LEU A 241 3.51 -9.92 -1.17
C LEU A 241 4.37 -9.52 -2.37
N GLY A 242 4.47 -10.37 -3.39
CA GLY A 242 5.32 -10.12 -4.55
C GLY A 242 6.77 -9.88 -4.15
N THR A 243 7.32 -8.76 -4.58
CA THR A 243 8.71 -8.37 -4.29
C THR A 243 8.95 -7.76 -2.91
N GLY A 244 7.93 -7.73 -2.03
CA GLY A 244 8.07 -7.24 -0.65
C GLY A 244 7.87 -5.74 -0.45
N THR A 245 7.25 -5.03 -1.39
CA THR A 245 7.03 -3.57 -1.30
C THR A 245 6.29 -3.15 -0.04
N THR A 246 5.20 -3.86 0.32
CA THR A 246 4.45 -3.58 1.56
C THR A 246 5.30 -3.81 2.80
N THR A 247 6.08 -4.89 2.83
CA THR A 247 7.01 -5.17 3.93
C THR A 247 8.06 -4.07 4.07
N ALA A 248 8.67 -3.62 2.97
CA ALA A 248 9.62 -2.51 2.96
C ALA A 248 8.99 -1.22 3.51
N ALA A 249 7.76 -0.89 3.11
CA ALA A 249 7.05 0.29 3.59
C ALA A 249 6.67 0.19 5.08
N ALA A 250 6.32 -1.00 5.57
CA ALA A 250 6.09 -1.27 6.99
C ALA A 250 7.38 -1.11 7.81
N MET A 251 8.51 -1.64 7.31
CA MET A 251 9.84 -1.46 7.88
C MET A 251 10.19 0.02 8.03
N ALA A 252 10.04 0.80 6.96
CA ALA A 252 10.37 2.22 6.95
C ALA A 252 9.49 3.06 7.89
N SER A 253 8.28 2.61 8.17
CA SER A 253 7.29 3.35 8.95
C SER A 253 7.14 2.85 10.40
N GLY A 254 7.96 1.89 10.85
CA GLY A 254 7.95 1.37 12.21
C GLY A 254 6.71 0.53 12.55
N ARG A 255 6.16 -0.20 11.57
CA ARG A 255 5.08 -1.18 11.72
C ARG A 255 5.66 -2.59 11.62
N ASN A 256 5.02 -3.56 12.24
CA ASN A 256 5.28 -4.97 11.99
C ASN A 256 4.63 -5.37 10.66
N SER A 257 5.13 -6.44 10.00
CA SER A 257 4.45 -6.95 8.81
C SER A 257 4.40 -8.48 8.75
N ILE A 258 3.40 -8.96 8.04
CA ILE A 258 3.23 -10.36 7.64
C ILE A 258 3.00 -10.33 6.12
N GLY A 259 3.75 -11.12 5.38
CA GLY A 259 3.57 -11.29 3.95
C GLY A 259 3.33 -12.74 3.58
N TYR A 260 2.48 -12.99 2.60
CA TYR A 260 2.32 -14.29 1.94
C TYR A 260 2.71 -14.16 0.48
N GLU A 261 3.50 -15.11 -0.01
CA GLU A 261 3.91 -15.21 -1.40
C GLU A 261 3.84 -16.67 -1.83
N ILE A 262 3.18 -16.92 -2.95
CA ILE A 262 3.00 -18.29 -3.45
C ILE A 262 4.20 -18.75 -4.28
N ASP A 263 4.91 -17.82 -4.93
CA ASP A 263 6.09 -18.13 -5.75
C ASP A 263 7.37 -18.08 -4.89
N PRO A 264 7.97 -19.24 -4.57
CA PRO A 264 9.20 -19.28 -3.78
C PRO A 264 10.41 -18.68 -4.51
N ALA A 265 10.36 -18.49 -5.83
CA ALA A 265 11.44 -17.85 -6.58
C ALA A 265 11.63 -16.36 -6.19
N LEU A 266 10.62 -15.72 -5.59
CA LEU A 266 10.71 -14.36 -5.09
C LEU A 266 11.45 -14.25 -3.74
N GLU A 267 11.78 -15.35 -3.07
CA GLU A 267 12.55 -15.35 -1.82
C GLU A 267 13.85 -14.56 -1.95
N ILE A 268 14.62 -14.82 -3.01
CA ILE A 268 15.89 -14.13 -3.27
C ILE A 268 15.71 -12.61 -3.40
N VAL A 269 14.60 -12.18 -4.00
CA VAL A 269 14.30 -10.75 -4.18
C VAL A 269 13.94 -10.12 -2.85
N ILE A 270 13.10 -10.78 -2.06
CA ILE A 270 12.65 -10.32 -0.75
C ILE A 270 13.82 -10.26 0.23
N ASP A 271 14.72 -11.23 0.20
CA ASP A 271 15.90 -11.27 1.07
C ASP A 271 16.86 -10.10 0.85
N ARG A 272 16.92 -9.53 -0.37
CA ARG A 272 17.71 -8.33 -0.67
C ARG A 272 17.23 -7.08 0.06
N LEU A 273 16.02 -7.09 0.63
CA LEU A 273 15.54 -5.98 1.45
C LEU A 273 16.51 -5.69 2.62
N LYS A 274 17.14 -6.71 3.20
CA LYS A 274 18.10 -6.53 4.30
C LYS A 274 19.28 -5.63 3.93
N ASP A 275 19.68 -5.62 2.67
CA ASP A 275 20.87 -4.89 2.20
C ASP A 275 20.57 -3.41 1.94
N VAL A 276 19.33 -3.07 1.59
CA VAL A 276 18.97 -1.73 1.10
C VAL A 276 18.05 -0.95 2.02
N ILE A 277 17.21 -1.63 2.82
CA ILE A 277 16.07 -1.00 3.50
C ILE A 277 16.48 0.09 4.50
N VAL A 278 17.57 -0.08 5.22
CA VAL A 278 18.03 0.90 6.21
C VAL A 278 18.44 2.21 5.53
N ALA A 279 19.21 2.13 4.45
CA ALA A 279 19.67 3.31 3.73
C ALA A 279 18.52 4.01 2.99
N SER A 280 17.73 3.27 2.22
CA SER A 280 16.62 3.81 1.44
C SER A 280 15.53 4.42 2.33
N SER A 281 15.20 3.79 3.46
CA SER A 281 14.23 4.34 4.41
C SER A 281 14.72 5.64 5.05
N LYS A 282 16.00 5.72 5.43
CA LYS A 282 16.59 6.96 5.97
C LYS A 282 16.52 8.10 4.95
N GLN A 283 16.87 7.83 3.70
CA GLN A 283 16.77 8.81 2.63
C GLN A 283 15.32 9.28 2.47
N PHE A 284 14.36 8.37 2.35
CA PHE A 284 12.95 8.69 2.18
C PHE A 284 12.38 9.52 3.35
N ILE A 285 12.75 9.18 4.60
CA ILE A 285 12.34 9.94 5.79
C ILE A 285 12.92 11.36 5.75
N ARG A 286 14.19 11.54 5.33
CA ARG A 286 14.80 12.87 5.18
C ARG A 286 14.12 13.70 4.12
N GLU A 287 13.81 13.12 2.99
CA GLU A 287 13.06 13.80 1.92
C GLU A 287 11.66 14.22 2.40
N ARG A 288 10.99 13.37 3.20
CA ARG A 288 9.69 13.68 3.80
C ARG A 288 9.79 14.87 4.78
N LEU A 289 10.81 14.88 5.65
CA LEU A 289 11.06 15.98 6.57
C LEU A 289 11.45 17.26 5.82
N ALA A 290 12.28 17.17 4.80
CA ALA A 290 12.68 18.32 3.97
C ALA A 290 11.47 18.97 3.29
N ARG A 291 10.55 18.15 2.72
CA ARG A 291 9.29 18.67 2.13
C ARG A 291 8.44 19.42 3.15
N HIS A 292 8.36 18.94 4.39
CA HIS A 292 7.65 19.65 5.44
C HIS A 292 8.33 20.97 5.78
N VAL A 293 9.65 21.01 5.88
CA VAL A 293 10.41 22.26 6.11
C VAL A 293 10.19 23.26 4.97
N GLU A 294 10.21 22.83 3.73
CA GLU A 294 9.89 23.66 2.56
C GLU A 294 8.48 24.23 2.64
N PHE A 295 7.49 23.40 2.98
CA PHE A 295 6.11 23.85 3.20
C PHE A 295 6.04 24.92 4.28
N VAL A 296 6.74 24.74 5.42
CA VAL A 296 6.79 25.73 6.52
C VAL A 296 7.37 27.05 6.02
N VAL A 297 8.52 27.01 5.35
CA VAL A 297 9.19 28.22 4.82
C VAL A 297 8.30 28.97 3.82
N GLN A 298 7.70 28.24 2.87
CA GLN A 298 6.81 28.83 1.88
C GLN A 298 5.56 29.45 2.52
N ARG A 299 4.97 28.77 3.48
CA ARG A 299 3.77 29.28 4.16
C ARG A 299 4.06 30.53 5.01
N LEU A 300 5.20 30.58 5.68
CA LEU A 300 5.61 31.78 6.42
C LEU A 300 5.75 33.01 5.53
N LYS A 301 6.24 32.82 4.28
CA LYS A 301 6.35 33.90 3.29
C LYS A 301 4.98 34.39 2.78
N THR A 302 3.97 33.52 2.74
CA THR A 302 2.70 33.81 2.04
C THR A 302 1.51 34.05 2.97
N LYS A 303 1.40 33.31 4.08
CA LYS A 303 0.19 33.26 4.91
C LYS A 303 0.40 33.50 6.41
N GLY A 304 1.64 33.80 6.83
CA GLY A 304 1.94 34.19 8.20
C GLY A 304 2.18 33.01 9.18
N ARG A 305 1.86 33.21 10.45
CA ARG A 305 2.38 32.46 11.60
C ARG A 305 1.75 31.08 11.80
N PHE A 306 2.51 30.17 12.42
CA PHE A 306 2.04 28.88 12.91
C PHE A 306 1.66 28.99 14.39
N LYS A 307 0.66 28.19 14.80
CA LYS A 307 0.18 28.17 16.19
C LYS A 307 0.92 27.15 17.06
N TYR A 308 1.52 26.12 16.46
CA TYR A 308 2.08 24.99 17.19
C TYR A 308 3.50 24.69 16.74
N LEU A 309 4.29 24.10 17.65
CA LEU A 309 5.61 23.54 17.38
C LEU A 309 5.59 22.04 17.58
N ASN A 310 6.35 21.32 16.76
CA ASN A 310 6.64 19.92 17.02
C ASN A 310 7.65 19.80 18.16
N GLN A 311 7.36 18.93 19.14
CA GLN A 311 8.17 18.79 20.35
C GLN A 311 9.51 18.08 20.13
N HIS A 312 9.64 17.28 19.07
CA HIS A 312 10.84 16.51 18.77
C HIS A 312 11.81 17.27 17.86
N TYR A 313 11.28 17.99 16.87
CA TYR A 313 12.08 18.71 15.88
C TYR A 313 12.18 20.20 16.10
N GLY A 314 11.26 20.79 16.86
CA GLY A 314 11.20 22.22 17.10
C GLY A 314 10.62 23.04 15.94
N PHE A 315 10.34 22.45 14.78
CA PHE A 315 9.77 23.17 13.65
C PHE A 315 8.27 23.48 13.84
N PRO A 316 7.76 24.53 13.17
CA PRO A 316 6.34 24.87 13.19
C PRO A 316 5.47 23.79 12.56
N VAL A 317 4.27 23.58 13.09
CA VAL A 317 3.23 22.67 12.58
C VAL A 317 1.86 23.33 12.60
N MET A 318 0.97 22.87 11.72
CA MET A 318 -0.34 23.47 11.51
C MET A 318 -1.33 23.18 12.64
N THR A 319 -1.29 21.98 13.19
CA THR A 319 -2.31 21.49 14.12
C THR A 319 -1.69 20.95 15.42
N ALA A 320 -2.49 20.92 16.49
CA ALA A 320 -2.09 20.31 17.74
C ALA A 320 -1.81 18.79 17.60
N GLN A 321 -2.35 18.15 16.58
CA GLN A 321 -2.16 16.71 16.35
C GLN A 321 -0.74 16.35 15.92
N GLU A 322 -0.02 17.29 15.30
CA GLU A 322 1.35 17.10 14.80
C GLU A 322 2.42 17.38 15.87
N LYS A 323 2.04 17.86 17.07
CA LYS A 323 3.00 18.25 18.14
C LYS A 323 3.94 17.12 18.55
N GLU A 324 3.46 15.89 18.57
CA GLU A 324 4.22 14.72 18.99
C GLU A 324 4.61 13.81 17.81
N LEU A 325 4.36 14.23 16.56
CA LEU A 325 4.79 13.49 15.39
C LEU A 325 6.30 13.24 15.42
N LEU A 326 6.71 11.99 15.23
CA LEU A 326 8.11 11.58 15.23
C LEU A 326 8.33 10.52 14.15
N LEU A 327 9.26 10.73 13.25
CA LEU A 327 9.69 9.73 12.27
C LEU A 327 10.92 9.00 12.83
N ASN A 328 10.85 7.69 12.95
CA ASN A 328 11.92 6.88 13.53
C ASN A 328 12.75 6.24 12.42
N ASP A 329 14.01 6.62 12.28
CA ASP A 329 14.94 5.97 11.35
C ASP A 329 15.13 4.49 11.70
N PRO A 330 15.03 3.55 10.76
CA PRO A 330 15.60 2.23 10.93
C PRO A 330 17.13 2.34 11.04
N ILE A 331 17.71 1.70 12.06
CA ILE A 331 19.16 1.79 12.34
C ILE A 331 19.88 0.48 12.16
N LYS A 332 19.18 -0.64 12.32
CA LYS A 332 19.75 -1.98 12.17
C LYS A 332 18.67 -2.96 11.73
N ILE A 333 18.99 -3.80 10.78
CA ILE A 333 18.20 -4.97 10.40
C ILE A 333 19.00 -6.24 10.72
N THR A 334 18.29 -7.26 11.16
CA THR A 334 18.80 -8.63 11.32
C THR A 334 17.82 -9.61 10.71
N GLN A 335 18.30 -10.71 10.20
CA GLN A 335 17.49 -11.80 9.66
C GLN A 335 17.85 -13.07 10.45
N PRO A 336 17.12 -13.37 11.56
CA PRO A 336 17.40 -14.54 12.40
C PRO A 336 17.20 -15.86 11.68
N GLU A 337 16.23 -15.92 10.79
CA GLU A 337 15.90 -17.08 9.94
C GLU A 337 15.33 -16.60 8.60
N THR A 338 15.28 -17.48 7.62
CA THR A 338 14.67 -17.20 6.32
C THR A 338 13.24 -16.70 6.48
N GLY A 339 12.91 -15.62 5.80
CA GLY A 339 11.59 -15.00 5.86
C GLY A 339 11.26 -14.27 7.16
N LEU A 340 12.22 -14.12 8.10
CA LEU A 340 12.02 -13.33 9.32
C LEU A 340 13.06 -12.22 9.41
N PHE A 341 12.58 -10.97 9.41
CA PHE A 341 13.43 -9.79 9.61
C PHE A 341 13.05 -9.07 10.90
N GLU A 342 14.06 -8.55 11.60
CA GLU A 342 13.89 -7.71 12.78
C GLU A 342 14.56 -6.37 12.56
N ILE A 343 13.86 -5.27 12.83
CA ILE A 343 14.38 -3.92 12.70
C ILE A 343 14.39 -3.21 14.03
N LYS A 344 15.53 -2.60 14.34
CA LYS A 344 15.65 -1.61 15.42
C LYS A 344 15.52 -0.22 14.85
N HIS A 345 14.71 0.62 15.49
CA HIS A 345 14.51 2.01 15.09
C HIS A 345 15.11 2.98 16.11
N ALA A 346 15.59 4.12 15.62
CA ALA A 346 16.03 5.21 16.46
C ALA A 346 14.88 5.75 17.32
N VAL A 347 15.17 6.12 18.55
CA VAL A 347 14.19 6.77 19.46
C VAL A 347 14.28 8.30 19.41
N LYS A 348 15.39 8.81 18.89
CA LYS A 348 15.65 10.26 18.76
C LYS A 348 15.31 10.72 17.34
N PRO A 349 14.88 11.97 17.18
CA PRO A 349 14.68 12.57 15.87
C PRO A 349 16.00 12.73 15.12
N GLN A 350 15.92 12.97 13.81
CA GLN A 350 17.05 13.29 12.93
C GLN A 350 17.60 14.68 13.31
N LYS A 351 18.85 14.73 13.80
CA LYS A 351 19.48 15.94 14.36
C LYS A 351 19.53 17.10 13.35
N GLU A 352 19.70 16.81 12.10
CA GLU A 352 19.76 17.80 11.02
C GLU A 352 18.47 18.61 10.85
N PHE A 353 17.34 18.09 11.35
CA PHE A 353 16.03 18.75 11.34
C PHE A 353 15.67 19.40 12.68
N CYS A 354 16.43 19.16 13.75
CA CYS A 354 16.25 19.75 15.07
C CYS A 354 16.94 21.12 15.17
N LYS A 355 16.60 22.05 14.28
CA LYS A 355 17.21 23.39 14.24
C LYS A 355 16.47 24.33 15.21
N ASN A 356 17.20 25.32 15.77
CA ASN A 356 16.58 26.45 16.43
C ASN A 356 15.89 27.31 15.37
N TRP A 357 14.59 27.20 15.29
CA TRP A 357 13.77 28.06 14.45
C TRP A 357 13.73 29.47 15.07
N PRO A 358 13.85 30.57 14.27
CA PRO A 358 13.82 31.92 14.80
C PRO A 358 12.57 32.14 15.67
N ALA A 359 12.74 32.77 16.84
CA ALA A 359 11.65 33.04 17.76
C ALA A 359 10.50 33.86 17.15
N GLU A 360 10.79 34.68 16.14
CA GLU A 360 9.81 35.43 15.36
C GLU A 360 8.82 34.56 14.59
N LEU A 361 9.25 33.33 14.22
CA LEU A 361 8.41 32.34 13.53
C LEU A 361 7.54 31.54 14.49
N THR A 362 7.85 31.61 15.80
CA THR A 362 7.25 30.80 16.86
C THR A 362 6.46 31.64 17.85
N LYS A 363 6.36 32.96 17.69
CA LYS A 363 5.52 33.79 18.54
C LYS A 363 4.05 33.44 18.33
N ILE A 364 3.53 32.76 19.31
CA ILE A 364 2.10 32.44 19.49
C ILE A 364 1.34 33.73 19.86
#